data_aa7ba82fb495af3d68b7dafcb6986625
#
_entry.id   aa7ba82fb495af3d68b7dafcb6986625
#
_cell.length_a   1.000
_cell.length_b   1.000
_cell.length_c   1.000
_cell.angle_alpha   90.00
_cell.angle_beta   90.00
_cell.angle_gamma   90.00
#
_symmetry.space_group_name_H-M   'P 1'
#
loop_
_entity.id
_entity.type
_entity.pdbx_description
1 polymer ?
#
loop_
_entity_poly.entity_id
_entity_poly.type
_entity_poly.pdbx_seq_one_letter_code
_entity_poly.pdbx_strand_id
1 'polypeptide(L)'
;MRPKRLLLATALVCALAPGTWLRSPPPPRALQAEVRLTPIETRRVSRGPFTLVEGWELSGDPLRFGGFSALVALPGGRFLAGTDTGRRLEFDRPDHGRRPGVFGPFESNETAYKNGRDLESLAVDPGSGIVWAGYEYRNSIVRLDAALRPGEEVFPALMADWSANSGIESLVRLSDGRFLAIEERPRRWRGSRHMAVLFAADPVEDSEPQSVVIDLPAGYRPVDATPAGEGRALVLLRRLDWGVPPGFDTAIAEVDVDSPNADGIVAARMLAEFGAAIPRDNYEGLAVTEDADGMHLWLISDDNFMSFQRTLLLKLRWQPREKARE
;
A
#
# COMPACT_ATOMS: atom_id res chain seq x y z
N MET A 1 34.91 -21.59 20.51
CA MET A 1 33.71 -22.20 19.89
C MET A 1 34.04 -23.67 19.57
N ARG A 2 33.12 -24.61 19.81
CA ARG A 2 33.35 -26.03 19.52
C ARG A 2 33.37 -26.23 18.01
N PRO A 3 34.41 -26.85 17.41
CA PRO A 3 34.59 -26.95 15.96
C PRO A 3 33.41 -27.60 15.23
N LYS A 4 32.70 -28.52 15.88
CA LYS A 4 31.47 -29.14 15.33
C LYS A 4 30.31 -28.16 15.13
N ARG A 5 30.18 -27.10 15.98
CA ARG A 5 29.14 -26.08 15.81
C ARG A 5 29.47 -25.11 14.69
N LEU A 6 30.77 -24.83 14.49
CA LEU A 6 31.22 -24.01 13.38
C LEU A 6 30.98 -24.73 12.04
N LEU A 7 31.30 -26.01 11.96
CA LEU A 7 31.06 -26.85 10.78
C LEU A 7 29.56 -26.95 10.44
N LEU A 8 28.69 -27.09 11.45
CA LEU A 8 27.26 -27.16 11.24
C LEU A 8 26.70 -25.79 10.75
N ALA A 9 27.17 -24.70 11.33
CA ALA A 9 26.77 -23.35 10.90
C ALA A 9 27.24 -23.06 9.46
N THR A 10 28.47 -23.44 9.12
CA THR A 10 29.01 -23.30 7.76
C THR A 10 28.23 -24.16 6.76
N ALA A 11 27.89 -25.41 7.12
CA ALA A 11 27.09 -26.28 6.27
C ALA A 11 25.66 -25.71 6.07
N LEU A 12 25.07 -25.16 7.12
CA LEU A 12 23.76 -24.52 7.02
C LEU A 12 23.78 -23.26 6.12
N VAL A 13 24.81 -22.43 6.28
CA VAL A 13 25.00 -21.24 5.42
C VAL A 13 25.25 -21.65 3.97
N CYS A 14 26.07 -22.68 3.73
CA CYS A 14 26.30 -23.22 2.38
C CYS A 14 25.05 -23.88 1.78
N ALA A 15 24.20 -24.52 2.58
CA ALA A 15 22.96 -25.12 2.11
C ALA A 15 21.88 -24.06 1.80
N LEU A 16 21.89 -22.93 2.50
CA LEU A 16 20.96 -21.80 2.27
C LEU A 16 21.49 -20.81 1.22
N ALA A 17 22.77 -20.84 0.89
CA ALA A 17 23.40 -19.93 -0.05
C ALA A 17 23.09 -20.17 -1.55
N PRO A 18 22.71 -21.37 -2.06
CA PRO A 18 22.48 -21.56 -3.50
C PRO A 18 21.47 -20.61 -4.10
N GLY A 19 20.45 -20.22 -3.35
CA GLY A 19 19.44 -19.24 -3.81
C GLY A 19 19.98 -17.82 -4.01
N THR A 20 21.10 -17.46 -3.38
CA THR A 20 21.69 -16.12 -3.48
C THR A 20 22.76 -16.00 -4.58
N TRP A 21 23.22 -17.12 -5.13
CA TRP A 21 24.32 -17.18 -6.10
C TRP A 21 23.84 -17.42 -7.54
N LEU A 22 22.69 -18.05 -7.72
CA LEU A 22 22.06 -18.22 -9.02
C LEU A 22 21.25 -16.96 -9.36
N ARG A 23 21.93 -15.94 -9.84
CA ARG A 23 21.24 -14.80 -10.46
C ARG A 23 20.78 -15.22 -11.84
N SER A 24 19.49 -15.40 -12.01
CA SER A 24 18.89 -15.46 -13.35
C SER A 24 19.26 -14.20 -14.12
N PRO A 25 19.60 -14.29 -15.42
CA PRO A 25 19.82 -13.11 -16.23
C PRO A 25 18.55 -12.25 -16.15
N PRO A 26 18.69 -10.90 -16.13
CA PRO A 26 17.51 -10.03 -16.13
C PRO A 26 16.65 -10.39 -17.35
N PRO A 27 15.33 -10.52 -17.17
CA PRO A 27 14.44 -10.84 -18.27
C PRO A 27 14.52 -9.73 -19.34
N PRO A 28 14.21 -10.07 -20.61
CA PRO A 28 14.09 -9.08 -21.67
C PRO A 28 13.07 -8.00 -21.23
N ARG A 29 13.30 -6.77 -21.65
CA ARG A 29 12.43 -5.61 -21.37
C ARG A 29 11.07 -5.75 -22.03
N ALA A 30 10.20 -6.59 -21.48
CA ALA A 30 8.80 -6.60 -21.89
C ALA A 30 8.08 -5.47 -21.16
N LEU A 31 7.66 -4.45 -21.91
CA LEU A 31 6.87 -3.32 -21.41
C LEU A 31 5.40 -3.68 -21.15
N GLN A 32 4.97 -4.86 -21.56
CA GLN A 32 3.62 -5.35 -21.36
C GLN A 32 3.68 -6.76 -20.77
N ALA A 33 3.02 -6.95 -19.65
CA ALA A 33 2.82 -8.26 -19.06
C ALA A 33 1.36 -8.67 -19.27
N GLU A 34 1.16 -9.90 -19.69
CA GLU A 34 -0.14 -10.54 -19.58
C GLU A 34 -0.40 -10.84 -18.12
N VAL A 35 -1.28 -10.05 -17.51
CA VAL A 35 -1.69 -10.27 -16.12
C VAL A 35 -2.89 -11.19 -16.10
N ARG A 36 -2.77 -12.27 -15.37
CA ARG A 36 -3.82 -13.26 -15.19
C ARG A 36 -4.40 -13.13 -13.79
N LEU A 37 -5.73 -12.96 -13.71
CA LEU A 37 -6.49 -12.95 -12.48
C LEU A 37 -7.21 -14.29 -12.35
N THR A 38 -6.80 -15.10 -11.39
CA THR A 38 -7.40 -16.42 -11.13
C THR A 38 -8.27 -16.31 -9.87
N PRO A 39 -9.60 -16.53 -9.95
CA PRO A 39 -10.44 -16.53 -8.77
C PRO A 39 -9.96 -17.54 -7.73
N ILE A 40 -9.96 -17.15 -6.47
CA ILE A 40 -9.67 -18.05 -5.34
C ILE A 40 -10.94 -18.34 -4.55
N GLU A 41 -10.99 -19.52 -3.92
CA GLU A 41 -12.09 -19.82 -3.01
C GLU A 41 -12.07 -18.89 -1.80
N THR A 42 -13.16 -18.14 -1.61
CA THR A 42 -13.35 -17.27 -0.47
C THR A 42 -14.62 -17.66 0.29
N ARG A 43 -14.56 -17.58 1.62
CA ARG A 43 -15.77 -17.70 2.45
C ARG A 43 -16.27 -16.31 2.76
N ARG A 44 -17.58 -16.10 2.61
CA ARG A 44 -18.21 -14.83 2.98
C ARG A 44 -18.16 -14.66 4.50
N VAL A 45 -17.22 -13.85 4.98
CA VAL A 45 -17.00 -13.58 6.41
C VAL A 45 -17.00 -12.08 6.64
N SER A 46 -17.68 -11.64 7.71
CA SER A 46 -17.71 -10.23 8.10
C SER A 46 -16.78 -9.96 9.29
N ARG A 47 -16.12 -8.82 9.27
CA ARG A 47 -15.37 -8.23 10.39
C ARG A 47 -15.65 -6.74 10.46
N GLY A 48 -16.20 -6.29 11.58
CA GLY A 48 -16.67 -4.91 11.69
C GLY A 48 -17.63 -4.55 10.54
N PRO A 49 -17.41 -3.44 9.85
CA PRO A 49 -18.26 -3.01 8.72
C PRO A 49 -17.86 -3.67 7.38
N PHE A 50 -16.93 -4.61 7.36
CA PHE A 50 -16.40 -5.21 6.12
C PHE A 50 -16.84 -6.67 5.99
N THR A 51 -17.20 -7.07 4.76
CA THR A 51 -17.54 -8.45 4.42
C THR A 51 -16.73 -8.87 3.21
N LEU A 52 -15.90 -9.91 3.32
CA LEU A 52 -15.20 -10.50 2.18
C LEU A 52 -16.22 -11.05 1.18
N VAL A 53 -16.11 -10.61 -0.08
CA VAL A 53 -17.04 -10.98 -1.17
C VAL A 53 -16.36 -11.91 -2.15
N GLU A 54 -15.19 -11.50 -2.66
CA GLU A 54 -14.47 -12.19 -3.73
C GLU A 54 -12.96 -12.02 -3.53
N GLY A 55 -12.18 -12.88 -4.18
CA GLY A 55 -10.73 -12.78 -4.19
C GLY A 55 -10.13 -13.40 -5.44
N TRP A 56 -8.98 -12.91 -5.84
CA TRP A 56 -8.21 -13.37 -6.98
C TRP A 56 -6.73 -13.46 -6.63
N GLU A 57 -6.07 -14.41 -7.25
CA GLU A 57 -4.62 -14.45 -7.30
C GLU A 57 -4.17 -13.83 -8.62
N LEU A 58 -3.28 -12.85 -8.54
CA LEU A 58 -2.66 -12.18 -9.67
C LEU A 58 -1.36 -12.89 -10.01
N SER A 59 -1.17 -13.20 -11.27
CA SER A 59 0.09 -13.70 -11.79
C SER A 59 0.42 -13.02 -13.11
N GLY A 60 1.69 -12.81 -13.35
CA GLY A 60 2.17 -12.20 -14.58
C GLY A 60 3.53 -12.77 -14.99
N ASP A 61 3.83 -12.69 -16.29
CA ASP A 61 5.15 -12.84 -16.83
C ASP A 61 5.60 -11.43 -17.23
N PRO A 62 6.53 -10.86 -16.59
CA PRO A 62 7.92 -11.25 -16.43
C PRO A 62 8.33 -11.56 -14.99
N LEU A 63 9.56 -12.05 -14.81
CA LEU A 63 10.22 -12.42 -13.56
C LEU A 63 10.26 -11.34 -12.45
N ARG A 64 9.65 -10.18 -12.66
CA ARG A 64 9.58 -9.05 -11.72
C ARG A 64 8.14 -8.62 -11.43
N PHE A 65 7.18 -9.47 -11.73
CA PHE A 65 5.80 -9.26 -11.34
C PHE A 65 5.68 -9.56 -9.84
N GLY A 66 5.15 -8.59 -9.07
CA GLY A 66 5.06 -8.66 -7.61
C GLY A 66 5.61 -7.41 -6.94
N GLY A 67 5.76 -7.43 -5.63
CA GLY A 67 6.26 -6.29 -4.86
C GLY A 67 5.26 -5.12 -4.81
N PHE A 68 3.94 -5.39 -4.78
CA PHE A 68 2.91 -4.35 -4.81
C PHE A 68 2.74 -3.69 -3.44
N SER A 69 3.06 -2.41 -3.36
CA SER A 69 3.03 -1.58 -2.16
C SER A 69 1.85 -0.59 -2.10
N ALA A 70 1.17 -0.33 -3.22
CA ALA A 70 0.08 0.63 -3.27
C ALA A 70 -1.00 0.24 -4.28
N LEU A 71 -2.26 0.71 -4.05
CA LEU A 71 -3.39 0.48 -4.94
C LEU A 71 -4.32 1.68 -4.98
N VAL A 72 -4.67 2.16 -6.17
CA VAL A 72 -5.73 3.17 -6.35
C VAL A 72 -6.71 2.78 -7.45
N ALA A 73 -7.95 3.24 -7.32
CA ALA A 73 -8.98 3.08 -8.32
C ALA A 73 -8.97 4.26 -9.30
N LEU A 74 -8.66 3.99 -10.56
CA LEU A 74 -8.69 4.97 -11.64
C LEU A 74 -10.11 5.13 -12.21
N PRO A 75 -10.41 6.27 -12.86
CA PRO A 75 -11.64 6.43 -13.61
C PRO A 75 -11.85 5.31 -14.64
N GLY A 76 -13.10 4.95 -14.87
CA GLY A 76 -13.47 3.96 -15.89
C GLY A 76 -13.31 2.49 -15.47
N GLY A 77 -13.30 2.21 -14.17
CA GLY A 77 -13.30 0.84 -13.64
C GLY A 77 -11.95 0.14 -13.75
N ARG A 78 -10.86 0.88 -13.64
CA ARG A 78 -9.49 0.39 -13.67
C ARG A 78 -8.82 0.55 -12.32
N PHE A 79 -7.79 -0.26 -12.10
CA PHE A 79 -6.85 -0.10 -11.00
C PHE A 79 -5.47 0.30 -11.51
N LEU A 80 -4.76 1.05 -10.68
CA LEU A 80 -3.34 1.27 -10.75
C LEU A 80 -2.72 0.74 -9.45
N ALA A 81 -1.81 -0.21 -9.57
CA ALA A 81 -0.98 -0.68 -8.47
C ALA A 81 0.46 -0.25 -8.68
N GLY A 82 1.12 0.23 -7.63
CA GLY A 82 2.53 0.56 -7.59
C GLY A 82 3.35 -0.56 -6.97
N THR A 83 4.66 -0.62 -7.26
CA THR A 83 5.58 -1.58 -6.65
C THR A 83 6.79 -0.89 -6.03
N ASP A 84 7.38 -1.51 -4.98
CA ASP A 84 8.61 -1.09 -4.32
C ASP A 84 9.83 -0.95 -5.28
N THR A 85 9.74 -1.54 -6.46
CA THR A 85 10.75 -1.41 -7.52
C THR A 85 10.47 -0.26 -8.51
N GLY A 86 9.48 0.61 -8.21
CA GLY A 86 9.10 1.76 -9.05
C GLY A 86 8.41 1.35 -10.35
N ARG A 87 7.72 0.22 -10.34
CA ARG A 87 6.89 -0.26 -11.45
C ARG A 87 5.42 -0.01 -11.16
N ARG A 88 4.62 -0.06 -12.21
CA ARG A 88 3.17 0.03 -12.12
C ARG A 88 2.50 -1.10 -12.85
N LEU A 89 1.32 -1.46 -12.38
CA LEU A 89 0.38 -2.31 -13.07
C LEU A 89 -0.93 -1.56 -13.25
N GLU A 90 -1.33 -1.34 -14.49
CA GLU A 90 -2.68 -0.89 -14.81
C GLU A 90 -3.50 -2.09 -15.30
N PHE A 91 -4.66 -2.33 -14.69
CA PHE A 91 -5.54 -3.44 -15.07
C PHE A 91 -7.00 -3.10 -14.83
N ASP A 92 -7.90 -3.80 -15.56
CA ASP A 92 -9.33 -3.66 -15.33
C ASP A 92 -9.70 -4.31 -13.99
N ARG A 93 -10.62 -3.70 -13.28
CA ARG A 93 -11.26 -4.34 -12.13
C ARG A 93 -11.89 -5.66 -12.59
N PRO A 94 -11.76 -6.76 -11.82
CA PRO A 94 -12.28 -8.08 -12.23
C PRO A 94 -13.77 -8.10 -12.57
N ASP A 95 -14.53 -7.18 -11.96
CA ASP A 95 -15.97 -7.02 -12.14
C ASP A 95 -16.36 -6.03 -13.25
N HIS A 96 -15.41 -5.37 -13.91
CA HIS A 96 -15.68 -4.29 -14.89
C HIS A 96 -15.16 -4.54 -16.31
N GLY A 97 -14.19 -5.42 -16.50
CA GLY A 97 -13.58 -5.59 -17.80
C GLY A 97 -12.58 -6.73 -17.87
N ARG A 98 -11.95 -6.88 -19.04
CA ARG A 98 -10.95 -7.92 -19.30
C ARG A 98 -9.84 -7.42 -20.24
N ARG A 99 -9.54 -6.12 -20.22
CA ARG A 99 -8.40 -5.62 -20.98
C ARG A 99 -7.10 -6.15 -20.36
N PRO A 100 -6.11 -6.52 -21.19
CA PRO A 100 -4.81 -6.94 -20.69
C PRO A 100 -4.23 -5.89 -19.73
N GLY A 101 -3.60 -6.34 -18.67
CA GLY A 101 -2.86 -5.47 -17.77
C GLY A 101 -1.63 -4.90 -18.47
N VAL A 102 -1.30 -3.65 -18.15
CA VAL A 102 -0.05 -3.00 -18.59
C VAL A 102 0.87 -2.92 -17.40
N PHE A 103 1.95 -3.70 -17.42
CA PHE A 103 2.98 -3.69 -16.38
C PHE A 103 4.27 -3.09 -16.93
N GLY A 104 4.83 -2.10 -16.22
CA GLY A 104 6.04 -1.43 -16.68
C GLY A 104 6.53 -0.38 -15.69
N PRO A 105 7.65 0.31 -15.97
CA PRO A 105 8.13 1.39 -15.13
C PRO A 105 7.18 2.60 -15.17
N PHE A 106 7.13 3.37 -14.09
CA PHE A 106 6.49 4.69 -14.11
C PHE A 106 7.26 5.66 -15.01
N GLU A 107 8.59 5.55 -15.04
CA GLU A 107 9.48 6.37 -15.87
C GLU A 107 10.10 5.55 -17.00
N SER A 108 10.30 6.16 -18.17
CA SER A 108 10.89 5.51 -19.35
C SER A 108 12.37 5.14 -19.17
N ASN A 109 13.07 5.71 -18.20
CA ASN A 109 14.49 5.47 -17.94
C ASN A 109 14.71 4.53 -16.76
N GLU A 110 14.92 3.25 -17.03
CA GLU A 110 15.26 2.21 -16.03
C GLU A 110 16.67 2.34 -15.42
N THR A 111 17.37 3.46 -15.55
CA THR A 111 18.75 3.61 -15.10
C THR A 111 18.92 4.00 -13.64
N ALA A 112 17.83 4.29 -12.91
CA ALA A 112 17.93 4.62 -11.50
C ALA A 112 18.04 3.34 -10.64
N TYR A 113 19.01 3.35 -9.72
CA TYR A 113 19.15 2.34 -8.66
C TYR A 113 17.88 2.28 -7.78
N LYS A 114 17.67 1.17 -7.08
CA LYS A 114 16.55 0.92 -6.15
C LYS A 114 16.24 2.14 -5.25
N ASN A 115 17.26 2.82 -4.78
CA ASN A 115 17.19 3.98 -3.87
C ASN A 115 16.49 5.24 -4.42
N GLY A 116 16.05 5.27 -5.67
CA GLY A 116 15.33 6.42 -6.25
C GLY A 116 13.92 6.09 -6.70
N ARG A 117 13.44 4.85 -6.45
CA ARG A 117 12.18 4.33 -7.00
C ARG A 117 11.37 3.50 -6.02
N ASP A 118 11.66 3.60 -4.74
CA ASP A 118 10.94 2.91 -3.67
C ASP A 118 9.55 3.55 -3.53
N LEU A 119 8.62 3.15 -4.44
CA LEU A 119 7.26 3.67 -4.43
C LEU A 119 6.46 2.88 -3.41
N GLU A 120 5.92 3.58 -2.42
CA GLU A 120 5.21 2.95 -1.31
C GLU A 120 3.76 3.43 -1.19
N SER A 121 3.38 4.51 -1.85
CA SER A 121 2.01 5.00 -1.75
C SER A 121 1.53 5.70 -3.01
N LEU A 122 0.22 5.63 -3.24
CA LEU A 122 -0.47 6.29 -4.34
C LEU A 122 -1.72 7.02 -3.83
N ALA A 123 -1.95 8.22 -4.36
CA ALA A 123 -3.23 8.92 -4.22
C ALA A 123 -3.76 9.29 -5.61
N VAL A 124 -5.07 9.39 -5.77
CA VAL A 124 -5.71 9.73 -7.05
C VAL A 124 -6.82 10.76 -6.85
N ASP A 125 -6.94 11.66 -7.80
CA ASP A 125 -8.16 12.44 -7.98
C ASP A 125 -9.11 11.69 -8.91
N PRO A 126 -10.23 11.15 -8.40
CA PRO A 126 -11.15 10.37 -9.22
C PRO A 126 -11.83 11.19 -10.32
N GLY A 127 -11.86 12.52 -10.20
CA GLY A 127 -12.45 13.41 -11.20
C GLY A 127 -11.55 13.65 -12.39
N SER A 128 -10.26 13.95 -12.17
CA SER A 128 -9.29 14.25 -13.23
C SER A 128 -8.44 13.07 -13.67
N GLY A 129 -8.30 12.05 -12.81
CA GLY A 129 -7.38 10.94 -13.04
C GLY A 129 -5.91 11.29 -12.78
N ILE A 130 -5.63 12.46 -12.21
CA ILE A 130 -4.30 12.84 -11.74
C ILE A 130 -3.93 11.94 -10.56
N VAL A 131 -2.67 11.50 -10.54
CA VAL A 131 -2.13 10.59 -9.51
C VAL A 131 -0.95 11.24 -8.82
N TRP A 132 -0.81 11.02 -7.53
CA TRP A 132 0.37 11.38 -6.74
C TRP A 132 1.02 10.10 -6.24
N ALA A 133 2.33 9.98 -6.41
CA ALA A 133 3.14 8.83 -6.01
C ALA A 133 4.09 9.26 -4.89
N GLY A 134 4.04 8.57 -3.75
CA GLY A 134 4.95 8.74 -2.64
C GLY A 134 6.14 7.80 -2.76
N TYR A 135 7.35 8.35 -2.61
CA TYR A 135 8.61 7.60 -2.68
C TYR A 135 9.32 7.62 -1.33
N GLU A 136 9.50 6.44 -0.75
CA GLU A 136 10.00 6.27 0.61
C GLU A 136 11.43 6.78 0.79
N TYR A 137 12.38 6.25 0.07
CA TYR A 137 13.81 6.56 0.25
C TYR A 137 14.13 8.06 0.20
N ARG A 138 13.36 8.78 -0.61
CA ARG A 138 13.54 10.23 -0.83
C ARG A 138 12.58 11.07 -0.01
N ASN A 139 11.55 10.47 0.58
CA ASN A 139 10.43 11.15 1.23
C ASN A 139 9.86 12.25 0.34
N SER A 140 9.61 11.92 -0.93
CA SER A 140 9.13 12.84 -1.96
C SER A 140 7.76 12.41 -2.49
N ILE A 141 7.04 13.37 -3.06
CA ILE A 141 5.77 13.14 -3.73
C ILE A 141 5.90 13.64 -5.17
N VAL A 142 5.57 12.77 -6.13
CA VAL A 142 5.57 13.09 -7.56
C VAL A 142 4.14 13.16 -8.06
N ARG A 143 3.76 14.25 -8.71
CA ARG A 143 2.48 14.37 -9.40
C ARG A 143 2.60 13.82 -10.82
N LEU A 144 1.71 12.88 -11.16
CA LEU A 144 1.60 12.31 -12.50
C LEU A 144 0.31 12.82 -13.18
N ASP A 145 0.39 13.07 -14.46
CA ASP A 145 -0.81 13.44 -15.23
C ASP A 145 -1.77 12.23 -15.44
N ALA A 146 -2.94 12.47 -16.01
CA ALA A 146 -3.95 11.42 -16.26
C ALA A 146 -3.46 10.32 -17.25
N ALA A 147 -2.34 10.52 -17.96
CA ALA A 147 -1.66 9.53 -18.77
C ALA A 147 -0.53 8.84 -17.99
N LEU A 148 -0.46 9.06 -16.67
CA LEU A 148 0.54 8.52 -15.74
C LEU A 148 1.98 8.90 -16.12
N ARG A 149 2.18 10.08 -16.70
CA ARG A 149 3.50 10.62 -16.99
C ARG A 149 3.96 11.46 -15.80
N PRO A 150 5.18 11.21 -15.27
CA PRO A 150 5.73 11.99 -14.17
C PRO A 150 5.85 13.47 -14.54
N GLY A 151 5.41 14.32 -13.63
CA GLY A 151 5.51 15.76 -13.69
C GLY A 151 6.41 16.31 -12.59
N GLU A 152 5.87 17.24 -11.80
CA GLU A 152 6.60 17.89 -10.73
C GLU A 152 6.78 16.98 -9.51
N GLU A 153 7.93 17.09 -8.86
CA GLU A 153 8.30 16.40 -7.63
C GLU A 153 8.53 17.42 -6.52
N VAL A 154 7.97 17.15 -5.35
CA VAL A 154 8.16 17.96 -4.15
C VAL A 154 8.82 17.14 -3.03
N PHE A 155 9.66 17.83 -2.25
CA PHE A 155 10.33 17.32 -1.06
C PHE A 155 9.84 18.10 0.16
N PRO A 156 8.72 17.71 0.79
CA PRO A 156 8.17 18.48 1.89
C PRO A 156 9.16 18.55 3.07
N ALA A 157 9.46 19.76 3.53
CA ALA A 157 10.43 19.96 4.63
C ALA A 157 10.04 19.20 5.91
N LEU A 158 8.75 19.02 6.16
CA LEU A 158 8.23 18.25 7.30
C LEU A 158 8.50 16.75 7.22
N MET A 159 8.85 16.24 6.04
CA MET A 159 9.18 14.83 5.80
C MET A 159 10.69 14.59 5.70
N ALA A 160 11.53 15.63 5.79
CA ALA A 160 12.98 15.53 5.57
C ALA A 160 13.68 14.58 6.57
N ASP A 161 13.16 14.48 7.79
CA ASP A 161 13.71 13.64 8.87
C ASP A 161 13.02 12.26 8.95
N TRP A 162 12.10 11.94 8.04
CA TRP A 162 11.48 10.63 8.00
C TRP A 162 12.51 9.56 7.60
N SER A 163 12.29 8.34 8.08
CA SER A 163 13.22 7.24 7.80
C SER A 163 13.29 6.93 6.32
N ALA A 164 14.49 6.67 5.82
CA ALA A 164 14.68 6.22 4.43
C ALA A 164 14.23 4.78 4.15
N ASN A 165 13.82 4.01 5.16
CA ASN A 165 13.31 2.64 5.03
C ASN A 165 12.05 2.41 5.90
N SER A 166 11.29 3.44 6.19
CA SER A 166 10.01 3.41 6.90
C SER A 166 9.42 4.83 6.84
N GLY A 167 9.43 5.43 5.67
CA GLY A 167 9.04 6.81 5.39
C GLY A 167 7.57 6.95 5.04
N ILE A 168 7.27 7.48 3.85
CA ILE A 168 5.91 7.71 3.35
C ILE A 168 5.27 6.41 2.87
N GLU A 169 4.63 5.69 3.78
CA GLU A 169 3.93 4.44 3.47
C GLU A 169 2.46 4.65 3.12
N SER A 170 1.89 5.77 3.49
CA SER A 170 0.50 6.08 3.15
C SER A 170 0.38 7.49 2.63
N LEU A 171 -0.23 7.64 1.46
CA LEU A 171 -0.60 8.92 0.88
C LEU A 171 -2.04 8.85 0.41
N VAL A 172 -2.90 9.71 0.93
CA VAL A 172 -4.32 9.74 0.55
C VAL A 172 -4.77 11.15 0.21
N ARG A 173 -5.51 11.29 -0.89
CA ARG A 173 -6.31 12.49 -1.17
C ARG A 173 -7.68 12.31 -0.53
N LEU A 174 -7.97 13.13 0.48
CA LEU A 174 -9.26 13.13 1.17
C LEU A 174 -10.37 13.64 0.24
N SER A 175 -11.62 13.32 0.56
CA SER A 175 -12.77 13.68 -0.28
C SER A 175 -12.99 15.19 -0.42
N ASP A 176 -12.46 15.99 0.51
CA ASP A 176 -12.48 17.45 0.50
C ASP A 176 -11.32 18.09 -0.28
N GLY A 177 -10.40 17.28 -0.83
CA GLY A 177 -9.29 17.71 -1.65
C GLY A 177 -7.97 17.91 -0.89
N ARG A 178 -7.97 17.85 0.44
CA ARG A 178 -6.75 17.80 1.25
C ARG A 178 -5.99 16.50 1.04
N PHE A 179 -4.70 16.47 1.42
CA PHE A 179 -3.90 15.25 1.39
C PHE A 179 -3.34 14.95 2.77
N LEU A 180 -3.24 13.66 3.07
CA LEU A 180 -2.61 13.16 4.28
C LEU A 180 -1.51 12.16 3.90
N ALA A 181 -0.28 12.44 4.33
CA ALA A 181 0.86 11.52 4.25
C ALA A 181 1.19 11.01 5.65
N ILE A 182 1.44 9.70 5.82
CA ILE A 182 1.72 9.07 7.12
C ILE A 182 3.06 8.33 7.06
N GLU A 183 3.93 8.56 8.05
CA GLU A 183 5.20 7.84 8.22
C GLU A 183 4.94 6.43 8.79
N GLU A 184 5.55 5.37 8.21
CA GLU A 184 5.45 4.00 8.75
C GLU A 184 6.07 3.91 10.14
N ARG A 185 7.21 4.59 10.34
CA ARG A 185 7.94 4.50 11.61
C ARG A 185 7.23 5.26 12.73
N PRO A 186 6.94 4.62 13.87
CA PRO A 186 6.42 5.36 15.01
C PRO A 186 7.51 6.22 15.63
N ARG A 187 7.12 7.34 16.24
CA ARG A 187 8.02 8.28 16.94
C ARG A 187 8.89 7.62 18.00
N ARG A 188 8.46 6.51 18.57
CA ARG A 188 9.20 5.70 19.55
C ARG A 188 9.14 4.25 19.17
N TRP A 189 10.23 3.53 19.31
CA TRP A 189 10.29 2.09 19.11
C TRP A 189 9.15 1.38 19.84
N ARG A 190 8.34 0.60 19.13
CA ARG A 190 7.10 -0.05 19.61
C ARG A 190 6.01 0.92 20.08
N GLY A 191 6.08 2.19 19.71
CA GLY A 191 5.02 3.17 19.94
C GLY A 191 3.86 3.00 18.97
N SER A 192 2.79 3.77 19.25
CA SER A 192 1.58 3.85 18.42
C SER A 192 1.46 5.18 17.67
N ARG A 193 2.28 6.18 18.03
CA ARG A 193 2.23 7.52 17.47
C ARG A 193 3.14 7.64 16.25
N HIS A 194 2.56 8.03 15.13
CA HIS A 194 3.21 8.22 13.85
C HIS A 194 3.20 9.69 13.46
N MET A 195 4.25 10.16 12.80
CA MET A 195 4.23 11.47 12.18
C MET A 195 3.39 11.42 10.93
N ALA A 196 2.69 12.50 10.66
CA ALA A 196 1.94 12.70 9.43
C ALA A 196 2.05 14.16 8.98
N VAL A 197 1.82 14.37 7.70
CA VAL A 197 1.75 15.71 7.10
C VAL A 197 0.39 15.87 6.43
N LEU A 198 -0.33 16.91 6.83
CA LEU A 198 -1.60 17.31 6.23
C LEU A 198 -1.34 18.48 5.29
N PHE A 199 -1.66 18.30 4.01
CA PHE A 199 -1.62 19.34 2.99
C PHE A 199 -3.03 19.87 2.77
N ALA A 200 -3.16 21.19 2.72
CA ALA A 200 -4.45 21.85 2.49
C ALA A 200 -4.96 21.71 1.04
N ALA A 201 -4.04 21.42 0.11
CA ALA A 201 -4.31 21.24 -1.32
C ALA A 201 -3.30 20.24 -1.91
N ASP A 202 -3.09 20.26 -3.24
CA ASP A 202 -2.08 19.47 -3.95
C ASP A 202 -0.70 19.65 -3.29
N PRO A 203 -0.03 18.58 -2.86
CA PRO A 203 1.28 18.66 -2.20
C PRO A 203 2.35 19.39 -3.00
N VAL A 204 2.25 19.40 -4.33
CA VAL A 204 3.19 20.10 -5.23
C VAL A 204 2.96 21.62 -5.20
N GLU A 205 1.76 22.06 -4.87
CA GLU A 205 1.35 23.47 -4.85
C GLU A 205 1.23 24.04 -3.42
N ASP A 206 1.09 23.17 -2.41
CA ASP A 206 0.92 23.59 -1.01
C ASP A 206 2.27 23.98 -0.39
N SER A 207 2.40 25.27 -0.10
CA SER A 207 3.62 25.84 0.50
C SER A 207 3.64 25.78 2.03
N GLU A 208 2.52 25.46 2.70
CA GLU A 208 2.37 25.52 4.15
C GLU A 208 1.71 24.25 4.73
N PRO A 209 2.28 23.04 4.49
CA PRO A 209 1.74 21.82 5.04
C PRO A 209 1.86 21.79 6.57
N GLN A 210 0.96 21.07 7.24
CA GLN A 210 0.89 20.99 8.70
C GLN A 210 1.38 19.64 9.20
N SER A 211 2.20 19.67 10.27
CA SER A 211 2.58 18.45 10.99
C SER A 211 1.45 17.97 11.88
N VAL A 212 1.09 16.71 11.77
CA VAL A 212 0.06 16.02 12.54
C VAL A 212 0.67 14.80 13.22
N VAL A 213 0.15 14.43 14.39
CA VAL A 213 0.49 13.17 15.05
C VAL A 213 -0.73 12.27 15.03
N ILE A 214 -0.58 11.07 14.46
CA ILE A 214 -1.64 10.06 14.45
C ILE A 214 -1.31 8.97 15.47
N ASP A 215 -2.24 8.65 16.35
CA ASP A 215 -2.12 7.55 17.31
C ASP A 215 -2.86 6.33 16.74
N LEU A 216 -2.10 5.40 16.16
CA LEU A 216 -2.62 4.16 15.57
C LEU A 216 -2.79 3.07 16.63
N PRO A 217 -3.56 2.01 16.36
CA PRO A 217 -3.63 0.84 17.23
C PRO A 217 -2.24 0.25 17.52
N ALA A 218 -1.97 -0.03 18.80
CA ALA A 218 -0.65 -0.43 19.27
C ALA A 218 -0.11 -1.68 18.53
N GLY A 219 1.14 -1.59 18.09
CA GLY A 219 1.87 -2.65 17.40
C GLY A 219 1.57 -2.78 15.91
N TYR A 220 0.62 -2.03 15.39
CA TYR A 220 0.35 -1.92 13.95
C TYR A 220 1.20 -0.84 13.29
N ARG A 221 1.41 -1.01 11.97
CA ARG A 221 2.06 -0.06 11.07
C ARG A 221 1.07 0.34 9.98
N PRO A 222 1.02 1.61 9.59
CA PRO A 222 0.30 2.01 8.38
C PRO A 222 1.06 1.51 7.16
N VAL A 223 0.34 1.08 6.12
CA VAL A 223 0.94 0.62 4.86
C VAL A 223 0.26 1.23 3.63
N ASP A 224 -1.01 1.64 3.73
CA ASP A 224 -1.69 2.40 2.68
C ASP A 224 -2.93 3.09 3.27
N ALA A 225 -3.50 4.04 2.53
CA ALA A 225 -4.72 4.74 2.95
C ALA A 225 -5.62 5.10 1.76
N THR A 226 -6.94 5.13 2.01
CA THR A 226 -7.95 5.49 1.02
C THR A 226 -8.99 6.44 1.62
N PRO A 227 -9.64 7.32 0.84
CA PRO A 227 -10.62 8.27 1.39
C PRO A 227 -11.84 7.55 1.98
N ALA A 228 -12.39 8.11 3.07
CA ALA A 228 -13.57 7.60 3.78
C ALA A 228 -14.64 8.66 4.04
N GLY A 229 -14.60 9.77 3.33
CA GLY A 229 -15.44 10.93 3.48
C GLY A 229 -14.64 12.20 3.78
N GLU A 230 -15.33 13.33 4.00
CA GLU A 230 -14.68 14.60 4.32
C GLU A 230 -13.82 14.46 5.59
N GLY A 231 -12.58 14.92 5.53
CA GLY A 231 -11.62 14.85 6.63
C GLY A 231 -11.25 13.44 7.09
N ARG A 232 -11.73 12.37 6.45
CA ARG A 232 -11.56 11.00 6.91
C ARG A 232 -10.86 10.10 5.90
N ALA A 233 -9.99 9.22 6.43
CA ALA A 233 -9.33 8.17 5.69
C ALA A 233 -9.50 6.80 6.38
N LEU A 234 -9.59 5.74 5.60
CA LEU A 234 -9.28 4.39 6.07
C LEU A 234 -7.80 4.15 5.88
N VAL A 235 -7.16 3.66 6.92
CA VAL A 235 -5.74 3.29 6.91
C VAL A 235 -5.64 1.78 7.01
N LEU A 236 -4.96 1.17 6.04
CA LEU A 236 -4.59 -0.23 6.05
C LEU A 236 -3.41 -0.40 7.01
N LEU A 237 -3.54 -1.35 7.90
CA LEU A 237 -2.59 -1.60 8.97
C LEU A 237 -2.08 -3.03 8.88
N ARG A 238 -0.77 -3.22 9.07
CA ARG A 238 -0.18 -4.54 9.25
C ARG A 238 0.56 -4.65 10.59
N ARG A 239 0.61 -5.87 11.11
CA ARG A 239 1.38 -6.25 12.28
C ARG A 239 2.05 -7.59 12.05
N LEU A 240 3.37 -7.66 12.26
CA LEU A 240 4.09 -8.93 12.17
C LEU A 240 3.63 -9.88 13.27
N ASP A 241 3.15 -11.05 12.88
CA ASP A 241 2.84 -12.17 13.77
C ASP A 241 3.98 -13.18 13.76
N TRP A 242 4.58 -13.38 14.93
CA TRP A 242 5.70 -14.31 15.16
C TRP A 242 5.25 -15.77 15.32
N GLY A 243 4.09 -16.14 14.77
CA GLY A 243 3.63 -17.51 14.71
C GLY A 243 4.54 -18.43 13.91
N VAL A 244 4.18 -19.72 13.80
CA VAL A 244 4.88 -20.70 12.99
C VAL A 244 3.92 -21.23 11.92
N PRO A 245 4.10 -20.86 10.66
CA PRO A 245 5.06 -19.89 10.10
C PRO A 245 4.77 -18.46 10.51
N PRO A 246 5.77 -17.56 10.50
CA PRO A 246 5.52 -16.13 10.69
C PRO A 246 4.66 -15.57 9.55
N GLY A 247 3.96 -14.47 9.81
CA GLY A 247 3.09 -13.86 8.82
C GLY A 247 2.63 -12.48 9.30
N PHE A 248 1.63 -11.93 8.63
CA PHE A 248 1.10 -10.62 8.96
C PHE A 248 -0.36 -10.67 9.39
N ASP A 249 -0.69 -9.92 10.44
CA ASP A 249 -2.06 -9.59 10.78
C ASP A 249 -2.45 -8.30 10.06
N THR A 250 -3.61 -8.31 9.44
CA THR A 250 -4.17 -7.19 8.69
C THR A 250 -5.33 -6.57 9.45
N ALA A 251 -5.36 -5.24 9.51
CA ALA A 251 -6.44 -4.48 10.12
C ALA A 251 -6.76 -3.21 9.32
N ILE A 252 -7.92 -2.63 9.57
CA ILE A 252 -8.32 -1.32 9.04
C ILE A 252 -8.74 -0.44 10.22
N ALA A 253 -8.17 0.76 10.25
CA ALA A 253 -8.58 1.83 11.14
C ALA A 253 -9.07 3.05 10.36
N GLU A 254 -9.93 3.85 10.98
CA GLU A 254 -10.37 5.14 10.47
C GLU A 254 -9.63 6.25 11.21
N VAL A 255 -9.16 7.23 10.46
CA VAL A 255 -8.54 8.47 10.93
C VAL A 255 -9.44 9.62 10.52
N ASP A 256 -9.79 10.51 11.46
CA ASP A 256 -10.53 11.75 11.22
C ASP A 256 -9.61 12.93 11.58
N VAL A 257 -9.04 13.58 10.56
CA VAL A 257 -8.03 14.64 10.75
C VAL A 257 -8.63 15.91 11.38
N ASP A 258 -9.95 16.05 11.37
CA ASP A 258 -10.67 17.19 11.94
C ASP A 258 -11.07 16.97 13.41
N SER A 259 -10.72 15.80 13.99
CA SER A 259 -11.07 15.43 15.36
C SER A 259 -9.83 15.13 16.23
N PRO A 260 -8.85 16.07 16.33
CA PRO A 260 -7.72 15.91 17.24
C PRO A 260 -8.20 16.02 18.70
N ASN A 261 -7.53 15.31 19.59
CA ASN A 261 -7.76 15.45 21.02
C ASN A 261 -7.15 16.79 21.57
N ALA A 262 -7.27 17.03 22.88
CA ALA A 262 -6.76 18.24 23.53
C ALA A 262 -5.24 18.46 23.35
N ASP A 263 -4.48 17.40 23.09
CA ASP A 263 -3.02 17.46 22.85
C ASP A 263 -2.69 17.63 21.35
N GLY A 264 -3.70 17.83 20.48
CA GLY A 264 -3.52 17.93 19.04
C GLY A 264 -3.23 16.61 18.35
N ILE A 265 -3.49 15.48 19.00
CA ILE A 265 -3.25 14.14 18.45
C ILE A 265 -4.54 13.59 17.86
N VAL A 266 -4.46 13.09 16.64
CA VAL A 266 -5.55 12.39 15.96
C VAL A 266 -5.52 10.92 16.33
N ALA A 267 -6.53 10.43 17.03
CA ALA A 267 -6.64 9.04 17.41
C ALA A 267 -7.34 8.23 16.31
N ALA A 268 -6.66 7.20 15.81
CA ALA A 268 -7.28 6.28 14.87
C ALA A 268 -8.24 5.32 15.58
N ARG A 269 -9.40 5.10 14.97
CA ARG A 269 -10.41 4.16 15.48
C ARG A 269 -10.30 2.83 14.72
N MET A 270 -9.96 1.75 15.43
CA MET A 270 -9.98 0.41 14.86
C MET A 270 -11.39 0.06 14.37
N LEU A 271 -11.51 -0.32 13.10
CA LEU A 271 -12.76 -0.78 12.50
C LEU A 271 -12.83 -2.31 12.42
N ALA A 272 -11.72 -2.94 12.06
CA ALA A 272 -11.64 -4.40 11.95
C ALA A 272 -10.20 -4.90 12.07
N GLU A 273 -10.04 -6.03 12.75
CA GLU A 273 -8.90 -6.95 12.63
C GLU A 273 -9.38 -8.19 11.88
N PHE A 274 -8.72 -8.54 10.78
CA PHE A 274 -9.25 -9.59 9.92
C PHE A 274 -8.87 -11.00 10.39
N GLY A 275 -7.65 -11.21 10.88
CA GLY A 275 -7.19 -12.52 11.30
C GLY A 275 -7.45 -13.58 10.22
N ALA A 276 -8.08 -14.70 10.60
CA ALA A 276 -8.43 -15.77 9.67
C ALA A 276 -9.69 -15.50 8.81
N ALA A 277 -10.27 -14.31 8.86
CA ALA A 277 -11.43 -13.95 8.06
C ALA A 277 -11.12 -13.66 6.59
N ILE A 278 -9.85 -13.34 6.30
CA ILE A 278 -9.32 -13.21 4.94
C ILE A 278 -8.14 -14.17 4.76
N PRO A 279 -7.79 -14.54 3.51
CA PRO A 279 -6.54 -15.24 3.25
C PRO A 279 -5.37 -14.48 3.88
N ARG A 280 -4.49 -15.19 4.59
CA ARG A 280 -3.34 -14.56 5.27
C ARG A 280 -2.26 -14.29 4.24
N ASP A 281 -1.91 -13.02 4.10
CA ASP A 281 -0.80 -12.56 3.24
C ASP A 281 -0.34 -11.17 3.70
N ASN A 282 0.63 -10.56 3.00
CA ASN A 282 1.18 -9.24 3.27
C ASN A 282 0.41 -8.16 2.49
N TYR A 283 -0.77 -7.74 2.97
CA TYR A 283 -1.56 -6.71 2.29
C TYR A 283 -0.95 -5.32 2.50
N GLU A 284 -0.60 -4.65 1.41
CA GLU A 284 0.06 -3.34 1.42
C GLU A 284 -0.65 -2.27 0.58
N GLY A 285 -1.58 -2.64 -0.32
CA GLY A 285 -2.34 -1.65 -1.09
C GLY A 285 -3.84 -1.68 -0.78
N LEU A 286 -4.48 -0.49 -0.74
CA LEU A 286 -5.88 -0.28 -0.37
C LEU A 286 -6.56 0.71 -1.30
N ALA A 287 -7.62 0.30 -1.99
CA ALA A 287 -8.46 1.19 -2.77
C ALA A 287 -9.93 1.12 -2.36
N VAL A 288 -10.65 2.21 -2.55
CA VAL A 288 -12.11 2.27 -2.40
C VAL A 288 -12.78 2.46 -3.76
N THR A 289 -13.91 1.80 -3.95
CA THR A 289 -14.79 2.01 -5.10
C THR A 289 -16.23 2.08 -4.64
N GLU A 290 -17.05 2.83 -5.39
CA GLU A 290 -18.48 2.89 -5.20
C GLU A 290 -19.17 2.38 -6.46
N ASP A 291 -20.07 1.44 -6.29
CA ASP A 291 -20.83 0.80 -7.35
C ASP A 291 -22.33 0.85 -7.03
N ALA A 292 -23.19 0.40 -7.95
CA ALA A 292 -24.63 0.36 -7.75
C ALA A 292 -25.08 -0.49 -6.54
N ASP A 293 -24.23 -1.46 -6.12
CA ASP A 293 -24.47 -2.34 -4.96
C ASP A 293 -23.76 -1.86 -3.69
N GLY A 294 -23.13 -0.67 -3.71
CA GLY A 294 -22.55 0.02 -2.57
C GLY A 294 -21.04 0.20 -2.62
N MET A 295 -20.48 0.51 -1.45
CA MET A 295 -19.05 0.75 -1.28
C MET A 295 -18.28 -0.55 -1.17
N HIS A 296 -17.13 -0.61 -1.84
CA HIS A 296 -16.20 -1.75 -1.75
C HIS A 296 -14.79 -1.28 -1.45
N LEU A 297 -14.10 -2.04 -0.62
CA LEU A 297 -12.66 -1.93 -0.44
C LEU A 297 -11.97 -3.05 -1.22
N TRP A 298 -10.82 -2.72 -1.76
CA TRP A 298 -9.94 -3.63 -2.45
C TRP A 298 -8.58 -3.62 -1.78
N LEU A 299 -8.09 -4.82 -1.46
CA LEU A 299 -6.76 -4.99 -0.89
C LEU A 299 -5.90 -5.77 -1.87
N ILE A 300 -4.67 -5.30 -2.09
CA ILE A 300 -3.66 -6.07 -2.83
C ILE A 300 -2.53 -6.46 -1.89
N SER A 301 -2.00 -7.69 -2.02
CA SER A 301 -0.86 -8.13 -1.23
C SER A 301 0.44 -8.06 -2.01
N ASP A 302 1.51 -7.80 -1.26
CA ASP A 302 2.88 -7.91 -1.70
C ASP A 302 3.39 -9.33 -1.49
N ASP A 303 3.94 -9.95 -2.53
CA ASP A 303 4.56 -11.27 -2.46
C ASP A 303 6.04 -11.23 -2.07
N ASN A 304 6.59 -10.03 -1.82
CA ASN A 304 8.02 -9.82 -1.50
C ASN A 304 8.97 -10.56 -2.46
N PHE A 305 8.52 -10.86 -3.68
CA PHE A 305 9.20 -11.75 -4.64
C PHE A 305 9.57 -13.12 -4.06
N MET A 306 8.79 -13.60 -3.08
CA MET A 306 9.02 -14.88 -2.39
C MET A 306 8.05 -15.94 -2.89
N SER A 307 8.56 -17.12 -3.25
CA SER A 307 7.75 -18.22 -3.82
C SER A 307 6.67 -18.79 -2.91
N PHE A 308 6.66 -18.43 -1.63
CA PHE A 308 5.65 -18.88 -0.64
C PHE A 308 4.63 -17.78 -0.28
N GLN A 309 4.77 -16.57 -0.82
CA GLN A 309 3.79 -15.49 -0.77
C GLN A 309 3.10 -15.34 -2.13
N ARG A 310 1.95 -14.72 -2.14
CA ARG A 310 1.13 -14.56 -3.34
C ARG A 310 0.73 -13.10 -3.51
N THR A 311 0.56 -12.70 -4.74
CA THR A 311 -0.12 -11.44 -5.03
C THR A 311 -1.63 -11.71 -5.07
N LEU A 312 -2.33 -11.35 -4.00
CA LEU A 312 -3.78 -11.50 -3.87
C LEU A 312 -4.47 -10.15 -4.05
N LEU A 313 -5.63 -10.16 -4.70
CA LEU A 313 -6.55 -9.05 -4.76
C LEU A 313 -7.86 -9.47 -4.10
N LEU A 314 -8.28 -8.79 -3.04
CA LEU A 314 -9.52 -9.08 -2.33
C LEU A 314 -10.52 -7.95 -2.51
N LYS A 315 -11.80 -8.31 -2.68
CA LYS A 315 -12.93 -7.38 -2.68
C LYS A 315 -13.73 -7.57 -1.39
N LEU A 316 -13.86 -6.49 -0.61
CA LEU A 316 -14.66 -6.45 0.59
C LEU A 316 -15.81 -5.46 0.41
N ARG A 317 -17.04 -5.88 0.67
CA ARG A 317 -18.15 -4.93 0.81
C ARG A 317 -17.93 -4.11 2.07
N TRP A 318 -18.01 -2.81 1.97
CA TRP A 318 -17.92 -1.88 3.09
C TRP A 318 -19.29 -1.25 3.38
N GLN A 319 -19.73 -1.35 4.63
CA GLN A 319 -20.93 -0.71 5.14
C GLN A 319 -20.51 0.40 6.12
N PRO A 320 -20.26 1.64 5.65
CA PRO A 320 -19.96 2.74 6.54
C PRO A 320 -21.06 2.90 7.58
N ARG A 321 -20.69 3.14 8.84
CA ARG A 321 -21.70 3.53 9.83
C ARG A 321 -22.20 4.91 9.46
N GLU A 322 -23.49 5.04 9.20
CA GLU A 322 -24.13 6.36 9.14
C GLU A 322 -23.79 7.12 10.44
N LYS A 323 -23.34 8.39 10.30
CA LYS A 323 -23.31 9.29 11.48
C LYS A 323 -24.76 9.31 12.02
N ALA A 324 -24.94 8.93 13.28
CA ALA A 324 -26.20 9.21 13.96
C ALA A 324 -26.46 10.71 13.75
N ARG A 325 -27.57 11.04 13.09
CA ARG A 325 -28.02 12.44 12.97
C ARG A 325 -28.34 12.88 14.39
N GLU A 326 -27.48 13.73 14.95
CA GLU A 326 -27.78 14.47 16.17
C GLU A 326 -28.84 15.54 15.90
#